data_a1e1574570fec17b85b3eb365f51d9c4
#
_entry.id   a1e1574570fec17b85b3eb365f51d9c4
#
_cell.length_a   1.000
_cell.length_b   1.000
_cell.length_c   1.000
_cell.angle_alpha   90.00
_cell.angle_beta   90.00
_cell.angle_gamma   90.00
#
_symmetry.space_group_name_H-M   'P 1'
#
loop_
_entity.id
_entity.type
_entity.pdbx_description
1 polymer ?
#
loop_
_entity_poly.entity_id
_entity_poly.type
_entity_poly.pdbx_seq_one_letter_code
_entity_poly.pdbx_strand_id
1 'polypeptide(L)'
;MKAPPFEPASPAERAALAPAIGDPRTWPAASWPDPQPLPEGLAPVAPFDYAMLPDRLRPWVQDVSERMQCPPDFVAVPMVAALGSLIGRRCAIRPQAFSDWQELPNLWGCIVGRPGMMKSPAMMEIGRAHV
;
A
#
# COMPACT_ATOMS: atom_id res chain seq x y z
N MET A 1 6.89 -25.88 5.47
CA MET A 1 6.40 -26.00 6.86
C MET A 1 5.01 -25.37 6.85
N LYS A 2 3.95 -26.16 7.07
CA LYS A 2 2.56 -25.70 7.03
C LYS A 2 2.26 -25.06 8.40
N ALA A 3 1.80 -23.80 8.41
CA ALA A 3 1.38 -23.17 9.65
C ALA A 3 0.25 -23.98 10.29
N PRO A 4 0.22 -24.12 11.63
CA PRO A 4 -0.89 -24.78 12.30
C PRO A 4 -2.20 -24.03 12.01
N PRO A 5 -3.34 -24.73 11.94
CA PRO A 5 -4.62 -24.09 11.74
C PRO A 5 -4.89 -23.09 12.89
N PHE A 6 -5.48 -21.95 12.54
CA PHE A 6 -5.92 -20.97 13.53
C PHE A 6 -7.01 -21.58 14.40
N GLU A 7 -6.74 -21.75 15.67
CA GLU A 7 -7.71 -22.18 16.67
C GLU A 7 -8.21 -20.93 17.41
N PRO A 8 -9.52 -20.63 17.36
CA PRO A 8 -10.04 -19.47 18.09
C PRO A 8 -9.89 -19.68 19.59
N ALA A 9 -9.51 -18.63 20.31
CA ALA A 9 -9.33 -18.66 21.76
C ALA A 9 -10.54 -19.27 22.46
N SER A 10 -10.28 -20.18 23.39
CA SER A 10 -11.31 -20.84 24.19
C SER A 10 -12.10 -19.82 25.04
N PRO A 11 -13.32 -20.15 25.50
CA PRO A 11 -14.08 -19.29 26.40
C PRO A 11 -13.30 -18.90 27.68
N ALA A 12 -12.47 -19.79 28.19
CA ALA A 12 -11.64 -19.55 29.38
C ALA A 12 -10.52 -18.54 29.08
N GLU A 13 -9.86 -18.66 27.95
CA GLU A 13 -8.83 -17.69 27.51
C GLU A 13 -9.43 -16.30 27.25
N ARG A 14 -10.60 -16.24 26.63
CA ARG A 14 -11.34 -14.97 26.47
C ARG A 14 -11.75 -14.35 27.81
N ALA A 15 -12.19 -15.16 28.77
CA ALA A 15 -12.50 -14.69 30.11
C ALA A 15 -11.28 -14.20 30.89
N ALA A 16 -10.11 -14.80 30.68
CA ALA A 16 -8.85 -14.35 31.27
C ALA A 16 -8.35 -13.00 30.68
N LEU A 17 -8.67 -12.70 29.43
CA LEU A 17 -8.35 -11.42 28.78
C LEU A 17 -9.32 -10.29 29.16
N ALA A 18 -10.54 -10.63 29.56
CA ALA A 18 -11.58 -9.65 29.90
C ALA A 18 -11.15 -8.63 30.99
N PRO A 19 -10.42 -9.01 32.07
CA PRO A 19 -9.95 -8.04 33.06
C PRO A 19 -8.95 -7.03 32.52
N ALA A 20 -8.14 -7.42 31.52
CA ALA A 20 -7.14 -6.54 30.91
C ALA A 20 -7.75 -5.48 29.97
N ILE A 21 -8.90 -5.81 29.36
CA ILE A 21 -9.61 -4.92 28.44
C ILE A 21 -10.66 -4.07 29.17
N GLY A 22 -11.10 -4.49 30.35
CA GLY A 22 -12.22 -3.93 31.08
C GLY A 22 -13.58 -4.34 30.50
N ASP A 23 -14.65 -4.08 31.23
CA ASP A 23 -16.02 -4.31 30.74
C ASP A 23 -16.39 -3.20 29.76
N PRO A 24 -16.69 -3.50 28.49
CA PRO A 24 -17.11 -2.48 27.52
C PRO A 24 -18.31 -1.63 27.98
N ARG A 25 -19.14 -2.17 28.88
CA ARG A 25 -20.29 -1.44 29.44
C ARG A 25 -19.89 -0.37 30.44
N THR A 26 -18.68 -0.44 30.99
CA THR A 26 -18.13 0.56 31.90
C THR A 26 -17.26 1.61 31.22
N TRP A 27 -17.02 1.45 29.90
CA TRP A 27 -16.30 2.45 29.15
C TRP A 27 -17.12 3.74 29.13
N PRO A 28 -16.47 4.91 29.36
CA PRO A 28 -17.17 6.17 29.23
C PRO A 28 -17.82 6.23 27.85
N ALA A 29 -19.08 6.60 27.79
CA ALA A 29 -19.76 6.80 26.52
C ALA A 29 -18.89 7.70 25.68
N ALA A 30 -18.32 7.15 24.61
CA ALA A 30 -17.55 7.94 23.69
C ALA A 30 -18.46 9.02 23.15
N SER A 31 -18.20 10.26 23.51
CA SER A 31 -18.90 11.39 22.90
C SER A 31 -18.36 11.55 21.48
N TRP A 32 -18.92 10.78 20.59
CA TRP A 32 -18.64 10.96 19.15
C TRP A 32 -19.24 12.31 18.73
N PRO A 33 -18.52 13.10 17.95
CA PRO A 33 -19.11 14.28 17.33
C PRO A 33 -20.31 13.88 16.48
N ASP A 34 -21.26 14.77 16.35
CA ASP A 34 -22.41 14.53 15.47
C ASP A 34 -21.94 14.12 14.08
N PRO A 35 -22.63 13.16 13.43
CA PRO A 35 -22.28 12.72 12.10
C PRO A 35 -22.20 13.90 11.14
N GLN A 36 -21.04 14.11 10.54
CA GLN A 36 -20.88 15.14 9.50
C GLN A 36 -21.26 14.53 8.16
N PRO A 37 -21.99 15.26 7.29
CA PRO A 37 -22.23 14.79 5.94
C PRO A 37 -20.90 14.56 5.22
N LEU A 38 -20.81 13.45 4.48
CA LEU A 38 -19.65 13.19 3.65
C LEU A 38 -19.51 14.30 2.59
N PRO A 39 -18.28 14.74 2.29
CA PRO A 39 -18.07 15.74 1.26
C PRO A 39 -18.63 15.25 -0.09
N GLU A 40 -19.35 16.10 -0.79
CA GLU A 40 -19.85 15.83 -2.13
C GLU A 40 -18.69 15.82 -3.13
N GLY A 41 -18.16 14.64 -3.38
CA GLY A 41 -17.08 14.44 -4.34
C GLY A 41 -15.74 14.04 -3.73
N LEU A 42 -14.85 13.62 -4.59
CA LEU A 42 -13.47 13.28 -4.22
C LEU A 42 -12.64 14.57 -4.17
N ALA A 43 -11.78 14.67 -3.16
CA ALA A 43 -10.81 15.74 -3.11
C ALA A 43 -9.94 15.74 -4.39
N PRO A 44 -9.56 16.91 -4.90
CA PRO A 44 -8.68 16.98 -6.06
C PRO A 44 -7.34 16.32 -5.74
N VAL A 45 -6.88 15.46 -6.65
CA VAL A 45 -5.57 14.80 -6.54
C VAL A 45 -4.52 15.74 -7.11
N ALA A 46 -3.39 15.90 -6.42
CA ALA A 46 -2.27 16.65 -6.93
C ALA A 46 -1.75 16.01 -8.23
N PRO A 47 -1.35 16.81 -9.23
CA PRO A 47 -0.75 16.27 -10.44
C PRO A 47 0.54 15.51 -10.12
N PHE A 48 0.80 14.44 -10.90
CA PHE A 48 2.00 13.63 -10.72
C PHE A 48 3.25 14.44 -11.04
N ASP A 49 4.22 14.43 -10.12
CA ASP A 49 5.51 15.08 -10.35
C ASP A 49 6.55 14.04 -10.81
N TYR A 50 6.95 14.13 -12.07
CA TYR A 50 7.97 13.27 -12.64
C TYR A 50 9.36 13.42 -11.99
N ALA A 51 9.60 14.52 -11.25
CA ALA A 51 10.84 14.70 -10.51
C ALA A 51 11.01 13.68 -9.36
N MET A 52 9.92 13.07 -8.90
CA MET A 52 9.97 11.97 -7.93
C MET A 52 10.62 10.70 -8.49
N LEU A 53 10.70 10.55 -9.80
CA LEU A 53 11.29 9.38 -10.44
C LEU A 53 12.76 9.62 -10.80
N PRO A 54 13.61 8.58 -10.71
CA PRO A 54 14.95 8.62 -11.27
C PRO A 54 14.94 8.98 -12.76
N ASP A 55 15.90 9.76 -13.20
CA ASP A 55 15.98 10.29 -14.58
C ASP A 55 15.84 9.21 -15.66
N ARG A 56 16.39 8.03 -15.40
CA ARG A 56 16.35 6.89 -16.33
C ARG A 56 14.96 6.30 -16.53
N LEU A 57 14.06 6.48 -15.56
CA LEU A 57 12.71 5.90 -15.57
C LEU A 57 11.65 6.87 -16.07
N ARG A 58 11.89 8.17 -15.94
CA ARG A 58 10.94 9.23 -16.35
C ARG A 58 10.47 9.09 -17.81
N PRO A 59 11.36 8.95 -18.80
CA PRO A 59 10.94 8.89 -20.21
C PRO A 59 10.02 7.68 -20.48
N TRP A 60 10.30 6.54 -19.83
CA TRP A 60 9.48 5.35 -20.00
C TRP A 60 8.08 5.51 -19.38
N VAL A 61 7.98 6.04 -18.14
CA VAL A 61 6.69 6.29 -17.49
C VAL A 61 5.88 7.30 -18.30
N GLN A 62 6.53 8.34 -18.81
CA GLN A 62 5.88 9.36 -19.65
C GLN A 62 5.34 8.75 -20.94
N ASP A 63 6.16 8.01 -21.69
CA ASP A 63 5.77 7.35 -22.91
C ASP A 63 4.58 6.39 -22.70
N VAL A 64 4.64 5.53 -21.68
CA VAL A 64 3.55 4.60 -21.40
C VAL A 64 2.27 5.34 -21.01
N SER A 65 2.38 6.35 -20.16
CA SER A 65 1.24 7.17 -19.72
C SER A 65 0.56 7.86 -20.90
N GLU A 66 1.35 8.45 -21.82
CA GLU A 66 0.86 9.11 -23.02
C GLU A 66 0.22 8.12 -23.99
N ARG A 67 0.85 6.98 -24.26
CA ARG A 67 0.31 5.96 -25.16
C ARG A 67 -0.97 5.32 -24.64
N MET A 68 -1.04 5.07 -23.34
CA MET A 68 -2.18 4.42 -22.69
C MET A 68 -3.28 5.40 -22.27
N GLN A 69 -3.03 6.72 -22.41
CA GLN A 69 -3.95 7.78 -22.00
C GLN A 69 -4.43 7.56 -20.55
N CYS A 70 -3.49 7.27 -19.65
CA CYS A 70 -3.76 7.02 -18.25
C CYS A 70 -2.91 7.92 -17.33
N PRO A 71 -3.33 8.17 -16.09
CA PRO A 71 -2.51 8.89 -15.12
C PRO A 71 -1.14 8.25 -14.94
N PRO A 72 -0.05 9.04 -14.87
CA PRO A 72 1.32 8.51 -14.67
C PRO A 72 1.48 7.65 -13.43
N ASP A 73 0.71 7.93 -12.38
CA ASP A 73 0.68 7.13 -11.15
C ASP A 73 0.40 5.65 -11.42
N PHE A 74 -0.47 5.35 -12.39
CA PHE A 74 -0.86 3.97 -12.73
C PHE A 74 0.28 3.16 -13.32
N VAL A 75 1.27 3.83 -13.87
CA VAL A 75 2.50 3.24 -14.42
C VAL A 75 3.61 3.28 -13.38
N ALA A 76 3.80 4.41 -12.72
CA ALA A 76 4.91 4.64 -11.80
C ALA A 76 4.85 3.75 -10.56
N VAL A 77 3.68 3.64 -9.91
CA VAL A 77 3.54 2.87 -8.67
C VAL A 77 3.86 1.38 -8.87
N PRO A 78 3.27 0.67 -9.84
CA PRO A 78 3.62 -0.73 -10.08
C PRO A 78 5.06 -0.92 -10.55
N MET A 79 5.61 0.02 -11.31
CA MET A 79 7.02 -0.03 -11.72
C MET A 79 7.96 0.02 -10.52
N VAL A 80 7.74 0.93 -9.58
CA VAL A 80 8.56 1.03 -8.36
C VAL A 80 8.42 -0.23 -7.51
N ALA A 81 7.20 -0.78 -7.38
CA ALA A 81 6.99 -2.04 -6.66
C ALA A 81 7.71 -3.22 -7.35
N ALA A 82 7.67 -3.30 -8.68
CA ALA A 82 8.40 -4.32 -9.45
C ALA A 82 9.92 -4.20 -9.28
N LEU A 83 10.47 -2.98 -9.31
CA LEU A 83 11.88 -2.73 -9.05
C LEU A 83 12.28 -3.15 -7.63
N GLY A 84 11.45 -2.86 -6.64
CA GLY A 84 11.63 -3.35 -5.27
C GLY A 84 11.74 -4.87 -5.22
N SER A 85 10.89 -5.58 -5.95
CA SER A 85 10.92 -7.04 -6.05
C SER A 85 12.20 -7.58 -6.71
N LEU A 86 12.69 -6.89 -7.75
CA LEU A 86 13.95 -7.25 -8.43
C LEU A 86 15.18 -7.05 -7.55
N ILE A 87 15.22 -5.97 -6.78
CA ILE A 87 16.27 -5.73 -5.78
C ILE A 87 16.22 -6.79 -4.70
N GLY A 88 15.01 -7.08 -4.19
CA GLY A 88 14.76 -8.12 -3.21
C GLY A 88 15.70 -8.04 -2.01
N ARG A 89 16.31 -9.16 -1.64
CA ARG A 89 17.23 -9.27 -0.50
C ARG A 89 18.66 -8.85 -0.80
N ARG A 90 18.97 -8.38 -2.01
CA ARG A 90 20.32 -7.98 -2.40
C ARG A 90 20.74 -6.65 -1.78
N CYS A 91 19.78 -5.83 -1.39
CA CYS A 91 20.02 -4.56 -0.75
C CYS A 91 19.05 -4.39 0.43
N ALA A 92 19.56 -3.89 1.54
CA ALA A 92 18.76 -3.61 2.73
C ALA A 92 19.25 -2.30 3.38
N ILE A 93 18.37 -1.63 4.08
CA ILE A 93 18.69 -0.46 4.90
C ILE A 93 18.74 -0.91 6.36
N ARG A 94 19.74 -0.45 7.09
CA ARG A 94 19.78 -0.55 8.56
C ARG A 94 19.40 0.79 9.16
N PRO A 95 18.15 0.95 9.63
CA PRO A 95 17.69 2.23 10.19
C PRO A 95 18.41 2.62 11.47
N GLN A 96 18.94 1.62 12.19
CA GLN A 96 19.66 1.81 13.45
C GLN A 96 21.03 1.16 13.40
N ALA A 97 22.07 1.91 13.79
CA ALA A 97 23.47 1.47 13.70
C ALA A 97 23.80 0.26 14.60
N PHE A 98 23.13 0.09 15.74
CA PHE A 98 23.44 -0.91 16.76
C PHE A 98 22.32 -1.95 16.93
N SER A 99 21.50 -2.18 15.91
CA SER A 99 20.46 -3.21 15.93
C SER A 99 20.62 -4.17 14.76
N ASP A 100 20.06 -5.36 14.89
CA ASP A 100 19.99 -6.35 13.80
C ASP A 100 18.81 -6.04 12.84
N TRP A 101 18.10 -4.95 13.07
CA TRP A 101 16.95 -4.56 12.26
C TRP A 101 17.40 -4.15 10.85
N GLN A 102 16.82 -4.82 9.87
CA GLN A 102 17.03 -4.57 8.44
C GLN A 102 15.70 -4.43 7.74
N GLU A 103 15.59 -3.37 6.94
CA GLU A 103 14.45 -3.17 6.05
C GLU A 103 14.82 -3.53 4.62
N LEU A 104 14.00 -4.38 4.02
CA LEU A 104 14.10 -4.79 2.62
C LEU A 104 13.11 -3.97 1.78
N PRO A 105 13.38 -3.76 0.48
CA PRO A 105 12.48 -3.03 -0.42
C PRO A 105 11.24 -3.86 -0.78
N ASN A 106 10.51 -4.33 0.21
CA ASN A 106 9.25 -5.06 0.05
C ASN A 106 8.10 -4.06 -0.03
N LEU A 107 7.93 -3.48 -1.22
CA LEU A 107 6.96 -2.41 -1.46
C LEU A 107 5.59 -2.98 -1.83
N TRP A 108 4.56 -2.35 -1.29
CA TRP A 108 3.17 -2.61 -1.61
C TRP A 108 2.58 -1.36 -2.26
N GLY A 109 1.87 -1.57 -3.36
CA GLY A 109 1.21 -0.48 -4.07
C GLY A 109 -0.25 -0.82 -4.34
N CYS A 110 -1.11 0.20 -4.28
CA CYS A 110 -2.51 0.08 -4.64
C CYS A 110 -2.89 1.21 -5.58
N ILE A 111 -3.58 0.87 -6.66
CA ILE A 111 -4.10 1.84 -7.62
C ILE A 111 -5.61 1.94 -7.44
N VAL A 112 -6.06 3.12 -7.01
CA VAL A 112 -7.47 3.43 -6.85
C VAL A 112 -7.92 4.35 -7.99
N GLY A 113 -8.97 3.96 -8.68
CA GLY A 113 -9.51 4.76 -9.78
C GLY A 113 -10.86 4.22 -10.25
N ARG A 114 -11.63 5.04 -10.95
CA ARG A 114 -12.92 4.65 -11.51
C ARG A 114 -12.77 3.48 -12.49
N PRO A 115 -13.83 2.69 -12.74
CA PRO A 115 -13.84 1.72 -13.83
C PRO A 115 -13.50 2.37 -15.17
N GLY A 116 -12.80 1.66 -16.04
CA GLY A 116 -12.44 2.14 -17.38
C GLY A 116 -11.20 3.04 -17.46
N MET A 117 -10.55 3.38 -16.35
CA MET A 117 -9.38 4.28 -16.33
C MET A 117 -8.04 3.59 -16.67
N MET A 118 -8.05 2.54 -17.47
CA MET A 118 -6.83 1.87 -17.99
C MET A 118 -5.86 1.34 -16.93
N LYS A 119 -6.30 1.07 -15.69
CA LYS A 119 -5.45 0.56 -14.60
C LYS A 119 -4.74 -0.74 -14.97
N SER A 120 -5.51 -1.76 -15.38
CA SER A 120 -4.95 -3.07 -15.73
C SER A 120 -4.06 -3.02 -16.96
N PRO A 121 -4.42 -2.35 -18.06
CA PRO A 121 -3.52 -2.18 -19.20
C PRO A 121 -2.20 -1.51 -18.82
N ALA A 122 -2.22 -0.44 -18.00
CA ALA A 122 -1.01 0.24 -17.55
C ALA A 122 -0.08 -0.69 -16.75
N MET A 123 -0.64 -1.55 -15.89
CA MET A 123 0.12 -2.55 -15.14
C MET A 123 0.71 -3.65 -16.05
N MET A 124 0.00 -4.03 -17.10
CA MET A 124 0.48 -5.07 -18.05
C MET A 124 1.71 -4.62 -18.86
N GLU A 125 1.90 -3.32 -19.09
CA GLU A 125 3.09 -2.80 -19.76
C GLU A 125 4.38 -3.11 -18.99
N ILE A 126 4.31 -3.18 -17.66
CA ILE A 126 5.46 -3.56 -16.81
C ILE A 126 5.85 -5.01 -17.07
N GLY A 127 4.89 -5.92 -17.23
CA GLY A 127 5.15 -7.31 -17.58
C GLY A 127 5.78 -7.47 -18.96
N ARG A 128 5.42 -6.62 -19.95
CA ARG A 128 5.99 -6.64 -21.30
C ARG A 128 7.43 -6.13 -21.34
N ALA A 129 7.83 -5.28 -20.40
CA ALA A 129 9.21 -4.80 -20.32
C ALA A 129 10.22 -5.88 -19.87
N HIS A 130 9.73 -7.05 -19.45
CA HIS A 130 10.53 -8.17 -18.98
C HIS A 130 10.75 -9.30 -20.02
N VAL A 131 10.29 -9.12 -21.26
CA VAL A 131 10.42 -10.12 -22.32
C VAL A 131 11.52 -9.75 -23.32
#